data_5f5fcae31436923a946c7e60525fd94a
#
_entry.id   5f5fcae31436923a946c7e60525fd94a
#
_cell.length_a   1.000
_cell.length_b   1.000
_cell.length_c   1.000
_cell.angle_alpha   90.00
_cell.angle_beta   90.00
_cell.angle_gamma   90.00
#
_symmetry.space_group_name_H-M   'P 1'
#
loop_
_entity.id
_entity.type
_entity.pdbx_description
1 polymer ?
#
loop_
_entity_poly.entity_id
_entity_poly.type
_entity_poly.pdbx_seq_one_letter_code
_entity_poly.pdbx_strand_id
1 'polypeptide(L)'
;MTDNGMPEDGTSPIELPEEHPAIAPFSFLLGRWVGTGKGDYPTIEPFDFFQELTFSHIGKPYLIHTSRTWRLATTEDGELERNENGDLVRLEPLAVEAGFWRPQPEGKVEVALSHPTGISEIYYGQLTGLTTIEMVTDAVARTGTAKPYVAGKRLYGLVPNKTKEGEKDLAYAFDMAAMGQPLTPHLWAVLQWDWID
;
A
#
# COMPACT_ATOMS: atom_id res chain seq x y z
N MET A 1 54.00 -17.00 16.24
CA MET A 1 52.74 -16.50 16.80
C MET A 1 52.30 -15.33 15.91
N THR A 2 51.48 -15.61 14.94
CA THR A 2 50.91 -14.64 14.00
C THR A 2 49.49 -14.38 14.45
N ASP A 3 49.27 -13.19 14.98
CA ASP A 3 47.99 -12.65 15.33
C ASP A 3 47.21 -12.37 14.01
N ASN A 4 46.23 -13.19 13.73
CA ASN A 4 45.29 -13.00 12.66
C ASN A 4 44.12 -12.14 13.18
N GLY A 5 44.37 -10.84 13.27
CA GLY A 5 43.28 -9.87 13.48
C GLY A 5 42.29 -9.94 12.33
N MET A 6 41.10 -10.56 12.57
CA MET A 6 39.96 -10.34 11.71
C MET A 6 39.58 -8.86 11.75
N PRO A 7 39.26 -8.25 10.63
CA PRO A 7 38.67 -6.91 10.66
C PRO A 7 37.32 -7.01 11.38
N GLU A 8 37.16 -6.26 12.47
CA GLU A 8 35.85 -5.98 13.04
C GLU A 8 35.05 -5.24 11.95
N ASP A 9 34.08 -5.90 11.39
CA ASP A 9 33.12 -5.29 10.48
C ASP A 9 32.28 -4.30 11.30
N GLY A 10 32.74 -3.05 11.28
CA GLY A 10 32.14 -1.94 12.03
C GLY A 10 30.85 -1.43 11.42
N THR A 11 29.93 -2.32 11.07
CA THR A 11 28.54 -1.95 10.78
C THR A 11 27.85 -1.59 12.06
N SER A 12 27.93 -0.31 12.43
CA SER A 12 26.99 0.25 13.43
C SER A 12 25.57 -0.02 12.96
N PRO A 13 24.65 -0.42 13.86
CA PRO A 13 23.25 -0.53 13.49
C PRO A 13 22.82 0.75 12.77
N ILE A 14 22.19 0.62 11.61
CA ILE A 14 21.62 1.78 10.92
C ILE A 14 20.50 2.28 11.81
N GLU A 15 20.77 3.34 12.59
CA GLU A 15 19.73 4.01 13.36
C GLU A 15 18.68 4.55 12.38
N LEU A 16 17.42 4.20 12.61
CA LEU A 16 16.32 4.80 11.85
C LEU A 16 16.37 6.32 12.06
N PRO A 17 16.29 7.12 11.02
CA PRO A 17 16.33 8.57 11.16
C PRO A 17 15.13 9.04 11.98
N GLU A 18 15.31 10.12 12.73
CA GLU A 18 14.21 10.76 13.46
C GLU A 18 13.10 11.17 12.50
N GLU A 19 11.85 10.97 12.91
CA GLU A 19 10.68 11.31 12.11
C GLU A 19 10.57 12.84 11.94
N HIS A 20 10.41 13.28 10.70
CA HIS A 20 10.23 14.70 10.42
C HIS A 20 8.85 15.18 10.92
N PRO A 21 8.73 16.33 11.62
CA PRO A 21 7.46 16.77 12.20
C PRO A 21 6.29 16.90 11.21
N ALA A 22 6.55 17.17 9.94
CA ALA A 22 5.51 17.24 8.92
C ALA A 22 4.82 15.89 8.66
N ILE A 23 5.47 14.78 8.99
CA ILE A 23 4.90 13.43 8.82
C ILE A 23 3.94 13.08 9.95
N ALA A 24 4.11 13.66 11.13
CA ALA A 24 3.40 13.27 12.35
C ALA A 24 1.88 13.05 12.18
N PRO A 25 1.11 13.86 11.42
CA PRO A 25 -0.31 13.59 11.21
C PRO A 25 -0.60 12.31 10.40
N PHE A 26 0.39 11.77 9.71
CA PHE A 26 0.32 10.59 8.85
C PHE A 26 1.13 9.41 9.38
N SER A 27 1.75 9.52 10.58
CA SER A 27 2.60 8.47 11.17
C SER A 27 1.86 7.16 11.40
N PHE A 28 0.53 7.19 11.50
CA PHE A 28 -0.29 5.99 11.61
C PHE A 28 -0.22 5.05 10.39
N LEU A 29 0.31 5.53 9.27
CA LEU A 29 0.56 4.72 8.08
C LEU A 29 1.90 3.97 8.14
N LEU A 30 2.88 4.47 8.93
CA LEU A 30 4.24 3.94 8.96
C LEU A 30 4.27 2.46 9.32
N GLY A 31 5.13 1.72 8.64
CA GLY A 31 5.36 0.29 8.85
C GLY A 31 5.01 -0.56 7.64
N ARG A 32 5.07 -1.87 7.84
CA ARG A 32 4.66 -2.88 6.87
C ARG A 32 3.28 -3.41 7.24
N TRP A 33 2.40 -3.43 6.27
CA TRP A 33 1.02 -3.87 6.37
C TRP A 33 0.80 -5.04 5.42
N VAL A 34 0.27 -6.15 5.91
CA VAL A 34 0.03 -7.35 5.12
C VAL A 34 -1.39 -7.84 5.31
N GLY A 35 -1.99 -8.37 4.27
CA GLY A 35 -3.34 -8.91 4.38
C GLY A 35 -3.95 -9.25 3.04
N THR A 36 -5.26 -9.37 3.04
CA THR A 36 -6.02 -9.76 1.86
C THR A 36 -7.00 -8.69 1.43
N GLY A 37 -7.32 -8.72 0.16
CA GLY A 37 -8.32 -7.83 -0.42
C GLY A 37 -9.07 -8.52 -1.55
N LYS A 38 -10.06 -7.82 -2.07
CA LYS A 38 -10.85 -8.22 -3.23
C LYS A 38 -10.73 -7.17 -4.32
N GLY A 39 -10.71 -7.64 -5.55
CA GLY A 39 -10.77 -6.82 -6.74
C GLY A 39 -11.97 -7.20 -7.58
N ASP A 40 -12.65 -6.18 -8.09
CA ASP A 40 -13.75 -6.31 -9.02
C ASP A 40 -13.75 -5.11 -9.96
N TYR A 41 -14.18 -5.31 -11.19
CA TYR A 41 -14.38 -4.24 -12.16
C TYR A 41 -15.21 -4.74 -13.35
N PRO A 42 -16.06 -3.90 -13.98
CA PRO A 42 -16.97 -4.36 -15.06
C PRO A 42 -16.32 -5.05 -16.24
N THR A 43 -15.01 -4.95 -16.40
CA THR A 43 -14.25 -5.54 -17.55
C THR A 43 -13.36 -6.71 -17.18
N ILE A 44 -13.42 -7.20 -15.93
CA ILE A 44 -12.63 -8.34 -15.45
C ILE A 44 -13.47 -9.20 -14.51
N GLU A 45 -13.10 -10.47 -14.35
CA GLU A 45 -13.67 -11.33 -13.31
C GLU A 45 -13.20 -10.90 -11.92
N PRO A 46 -14.06 -10.98 -10.89
CA PRO A 46 -13.69 -10.75 -9.52
C PRO A 46 -12.51 -11.64 -9.06
N PHE A 47 -11.68 -11.14 -8.18
CA PHE A 47 -10.53 -11.88 -7.68
C PHE A 47 -10.19 -11.52 -6.24
N ASP A 48 -9.60 -12.48 -5.53
CA ASP A 48 -8.97 -12.25 -4.23
C ASP A 48 -7.47 -12.03 -4.40
N PHE A 49 -6.89 -11.16 -3.57
CA PHE A 49 -5.46 -10.88 -3.60
C PHE A 49 -4.85 -10.79 -2.20
N PHE A 50 -3.58 -11.14 -2.12
CA PHE A 50 -2.71 -10.83 -1.00
C PHE A 50 -1.94 -9.56 -1.31
N GLN A 51 -1.71 -8.73 -0.29
CA GLN A 51 -0.97 -7.48 -0.42
C GLN A 51 0.07 -7.32 0.67
N GLU A 52 1.21 -6.78 0.27
CA GLU A 52 2.22 -6.17 1.11
C GLU A 52 2.28 -4.68 0.78
N LEU A 53 2.04 -3.85 1.78
CA LEU A 53 2.05 -2.39 1.67
C LEU A 53 3.01 -1.83 2.70
N THR A 54 3.96 -1.00 2.28
CA THR A 54 4.94 -0.41 3.18
C THR A 54 4.95 1.10 3.06
N PHE A 55 4.92 1.75 4.20
CA PHE A 55 5.21 3.16 4.35
C PHE A 55 6.45 3.35 5.21
N SER A 56 7.44 4.06 4.69
CA SER A 56 8.68 4.36 5.40
C SER A 56 9.08 5.82 5.24
N HIS A 57 10.10 6.27 5.97
CA HIS A 57 10.68 7.60 5.84
C HIS A 57 12.20 7.57 5.99
N ILE A 58 12.85 8.64 5.64
CA ILE A 58 14.30 8.86 5.79
C ILE A 58 14.59 10.18 6.54
N GLY A 59 13.73 10.58 7.47
CA GLY A 59 13.85 11.85 8.20
C GLY A 59 13.54 13.10 7.37
N LYS A 60 12.87 12.97 6.24
CA LYS A 60 12.47 14.07 5.34
C LYS A 60 10.94 14.23 5.36
N PRO A 61 10.39 15.38 4.93
CA PRO A 61 8.96 15.70 5.00
C PRO A 61 8.14 14.93 3.96
N TYR A 62 8.35 13.63 3.83
CA TYR A 62 7.56 12.75 2.97
C TYR A 62 7.65 11.29 3.43
N LEU A 63 6.64 10.52 3.08
CA LEU A 63 6.63 9.07 3.20
C LEU A 63 6.99 8.44 1.85
N ILE A 64 7.71 7.32 1.91
CA ILE A 64 7.96 6.43 0.79
C ILE A 64 6.91 5.33 0.84
N HIS A 65 6.22 5.11 -0.27
CA HIS A 65 5.17 4.11 -0.42
C HIS A 65 5.64 3.03 -1.39
N THR A 66 5.47 1.77 -1.00
CA THR A 66 5.57 0.63 -1.93
C THR A 66 4.44 -0.35 -1.65
N SER A 67 3.85 -0.89 -2.71
CA SER A 67 2.82 -1.92 -2.63
C SER A 67 3.10 -3.02 -3.63
N ARG A 68 2.85 -4.27 -3.23
CA ARG A 68 2.93 -5.46 -4.08
C ARG A 68 1.71 -6.32 -3.81
N THR A 69 1.14 -6.85 -4.87
CA THR A 69 -0.03 -7.72 -4.77
C THR A 69 0.16 -9.01 -5.56
N TRP A 70 -0.45 -10.08 -5.08
CA TRP A 70 -0.48 -11.40 -5.70
C TRP A 70 -1.91 -11.90 -5.73
N ARG A 71 -2.30 -12.58 -6.82
CA ARG A 71 -3.56 -13.30 -6.86
C ARG A 71 -3.55 -14.41 -5.83
N LEU A 72 -4.66 -14.63 -5.16
CA LEU A 72 -4.86 -15.77 -4.28
C LEU A 72 -5.60 -16.88 -4.99
N ALA A 73 -5.24 -18.13 -4.65
CA ALA A 73 -6.03 -19.29 -5.03
C ALA A 73 -7.31 -19.35 -4.19
N THR A 74 -8.39 -19.81 -4.83
CA THR A 74 -9.66 -20.09 -4.18
C THR A 74 -10.09 -21.52 -4.48
N THR A 75 -10.72 -22.16 -3.50
CA THR A 75 -11.34 -23.48 -3.65
C THR A 75 -12.58 -23.40 -4.56
N GLU A 76 -13.15 -24.54 -4.93
CA GLU A 76 -14.39 -24.60 -5.72
C GLU A 76 -15.57 -23.90 -5.00
N ASP A 77 -15.56 -23.87 -3.66
CA ASP A 77 -16.57 -23.19 -2.85
C ASP A 77 -16.32 -21.69 -2.68
N GLY A 78 -15.24 -21.14 -3.28
CA GLY A 78 -14.86 -19.73 -3.24
C GLY A 78 -14.14 -19.30 -1.96
N GLU A 79 -13.70 -20.22 -1.11
CA GLU A 79 -12.89 -19.92 0.06
C GLU A 79 -11.41 -19.77 -0.33
N LEU A 80 -10.65 -18.99 0.44
CA LEU A 80 -9.21 -18.82 0.21
C LEU A 80 -8.47 -20.14 0.48
N GLU A 81 -7.71 -20.62 -0.52
CA GLU A 81 -6.93 -21.83 -0.40
C GLU A 81 -5.72 -21.64 0.51
N ARG A 82 -5.44 -22.68 1.34
CA ARG A 82 -4.27 -22.70 2.23
C ARG A 82 -3.44 -23.94 1.98
N ASN A 83 -2.11 -23.78 2.09
CA ASN A 83 -1.17 -24.88 2.01
C ASN A 83 -1.18 -25.73 3.31
N GLU A 84 -0.37 -26.77 3.34
CA GLU A 84 -0.26 -27.68 4.49
C GLU A 84 0.18 -26.99 5.79
N ASN A 85 0.86 -25.84 5.70
CA ASN A 85 1.28 -25.04 6.85
C ASN A 85 0.20 -24.02 7.29
N GLY A 86 -0.92 -23.93 6.58
CA GLY A 86 -1.99 -22.97 6.84
C GLY A 86 -1.78 -21.60 6.18
N ASP A 87 -0.71 -21.41 5.38
CA ASP A 87 -0.44 -20.17 4.68
C ASP A 87 -1.35 -20.03 3.44
N LEU A 88 -1.72 -18.81 3.10
CA LEU A 88 -2.47 -18.53 1.87
C LEU A 88 -1.67 -18.91 0.62
N VAL A 89 -2.29 -19.59 -0.31
CA VAL A 89 -1.68 -19.97 -1.58
C VAL A 89 -1.69 -18.77 -2.52
N ARG A 90 -0.50 -18.19 -2.74
CA ARG A 90 -0.28 -17.08 -3.68
C ARG A 90 0.02 -17.65 -5.07
N LEU A 91 -0.68 -17.14 -6.06
CA LEU A 91 -0.46 -17.46 -7.47
C LEU A 91 0.50 -16.43 -8.11
N GLU A 92 0.13 -15.90 -9.28
CA GLU A 92 0.94 -14.92 -10.01
C GLU A 92 0.95 -13.54 -9.32
N PRO A 93 2.04 -12.76 -9.47
CA PRO A 93 2.05 -11.34 -9.14
C PRO A 93 1.01 -10.58 -9.97
N LEU A 94 0.27 -9.66 -9.34
CA LEU A 94 -0.74 -8.84 -10.00
C LEU A 94 -0.25 -7.43 -10.30
N ALA A 95 0.14 -6.70 -9.26
CA ALA A 95 0.49 -5.30 -9.39
C ALA A 95 1.61 -4.90 -8.43
N VAL A 96 2.34 -3.89 -8.86
CA VAL A 96 3.28 -3.14 -8.03
C VAL A 96 2.97 -1.67 -8.20
N GLU A 97 3.01 -0.90 -7.12
CA GLU A 97 3.03 0.55 -7.16
C GLU A 97 4.09 1.09 -6.21
N ALA A 98 4.67 2.23 -6.55
CA ALA A 98 5.64 2.91 -5.71
C ALA A 98 5.51 4.41 -5.86
N GLY A 99 5.86 5.15 -4.81
CA GLY A 99 5.83 6.60 -4.88
C GLY A 99 6.03 7.30 -3.54
N PHE A 100 5.59 8.54 -3.48
CA PHE A 100 5.84 9.43 -2.36
C PHE A 100 4.57 10.13 -1.93
N TRP A 101 4.39 10.23 -0.61
CA TRP A 101 3.33 10.99 0.04
C TRP A 101 3.97 12.21 0.70
N ARG A 102 3.56 13.39 0.31
CA ARG A 102 4.10 14.68 0.77
C ARG A 102 3.06 15.39 1.64
N PRO A 103 3.10 15.23 2.97
CA PRO A 103 2.22 15.96 3.88
C PRO A 103 2.32 17.46 3.65
N GLN A 104 1.18 18.13 3.70
CA GLN A 104 1.02 19.57 3.57
C GLN A 104 0.33 20.11 4.84
N PRO A 105 0.36 21.41 5.10
CA PRO A 105 -0.37 22.02 6.21
C PRO A 105 -1.87 21.64 6.21
N GLU A 106 -2.50 21.72 7.38
CA GLU A 106 -3.94 21.48 7.57
C GLU A 106 -4.39 20.04 7.26
N GLY A 107 -3.51 19.04 7.44
CA GLY A 107 -3.83 17.63 7.18
C GLY A 107 -3.98 17.28 5.69
N LYS A 108 -3.53 18.15 4.79
CA LYS A 108 -3.52 17.87 3.35
C LYS A 108 -2.33 16.99 2.99
N VAL A 109 -2.42 16.28 1.87
CA VAL A 109 -1.33 15.47 1.32
C VAL A 109 -1.36 15.49 -0.20
N GLU A 110 -0.18 15.59 -0.79
CA GLU A 110 0.05 15.37 -2.22
C GLU A 110 0.74 14.02 -2.40
N VAL A 111 0.24 13.20 -3.32
CA VAL A 111 0.77 11.85 -3.53
C VAL A 111 1.12 11.67 -4.99
N ALA A 112 2.34 11.17 -5.26
CA ALA A 112 2.76 10.76 -6.59
C ALA A 112 3.02 9.27 -6.58
N LEU A 113 2.28 8.50 -7.39
CA LEU A 113 2.42 7.05 -7.56
C LEU A 113 2.75 6.70 -8.99
N SER A 114 3.54 5.65 -9.17
CA SER A 114 3.86 5.09 -10.49
C SER A 114 3.70 3.58 -10.49
N HIS A 115 3.27 3.06 -11.64
CA HIS A 115 2.96 1.66 -11.88
C HIS A 115 3.78 1.11 -13.05
N PRO A 116 4.28 -0.15 -12.99
CA PRO A 116 4.98 -0.78 -14.11
C PRO A 116 4.13 -0.90 -15.38
N THR A 117 2.81 -0.75 -15.26
CA THR A 117 1.86 -0.74 -16.38
C THR A 117 1.92 0.52 -17.23
N GLY A 118 2.83 1.47 -16.91
CA GLY A 118 3.01 2.71 -17.65
C GLY A 118 2.04 3.82 -17.24
N ILE A 119 1.50 3.77 -16.03
CA ILE A 119 0.63 4.79 -15.44
C ILE A 119 1.38 5.51 -14.33
N SER A 120 1.24 6.83 -14.27
CA SER A 120 1.64 7.66 -13.13
C SER A 120 0.52 8.59 -12.74
N GLU A 121 0.31 8.74 -11.43
CA GLU A 121 -0.82 9.47 -10.86
C GLU A 121 -0.34 10.52 -9.87
N ILE A 122 -0.95 11.68 -9.92
CA ILE A 122 -0.84 12.70 -8.87
C ILE A 122 -2.18 12.79 -8.16
N TYR A 123 -2.18 12.63 -6.86
CA TYR A 123 -3.36 12.76 -6.01
C TYR A 123 -3.25 13.99 -5.10
N TYR A 124 -4.38 14.63 -4.88
CA TYR A 124 -4.60 15.51 -3.74
C TYR A 124 -5.50 14.81 -2.73
N GLY A 125 -5.06 14.82 -1.48
CA GLY A 125 -5.78 14.19 -0.38
C GLY A 125 -5.84 15.05 0.86
N GLN A 126 -6.67 14.62 1.79
CA GLN A 126 -6.84 15.25 3.08
C GLN A 126 -7.22 14.24 4.14
N LEU A 127 -6.75 14.45 5.37
CA LEU A 127 -7.28 13.82 6.57
C LEU A 127 -8.73 14.28 6.78
N THR A 128 -9.67 13.34 6.76
CA THR A 128 -11.09 13.56 7.06
C THR A 128 -11.46 13.13 8.48
N GLY A 129 -10.48 12.60 9.22
CA GLY A 129 -10.54 12.18 10.61
C GLY A 129 -9.13 12.04 11.17
N LEU A 130 -8.97 11.48 12.37
CA LEU A 130 -7.64 11.31 12.99
C LEU A 130 -6.75 10.34 12.21
N THR A 131 -7.32 9.34 11.59
CA THR A 131 -6.60 8.27 10.87
C THR A 131 -7.29 7.89 9.56
N THR A 132 -8.04 8.81 8.96
CA THR A 132 -8.75 8.58 7.70
C THR A 132 -8.29 9.61 6.66
N ILE A 133 -7.88 9.14 5.50
CA ILE A 133 -7.41 9.96 4.38
C ILE A 133 -8.28 9.65 3.17
N GLU A 134 -8.84 10.68 2.57
CA GLU A 134 -9.51 10.61 1.28
C GLU A 134 -8.67 11.37 0.24
N MET A 135 -8.46 10.79 -0.95
CA MET A 135 -7.70 11.42 -2.02
C MET A 135 -8.26 11.09 -3.39
N VAL A 136 -8.13 12.04 -4.31
CA VAL A 136 -8.55 11.93 -5.71
C VAL A 136 -7.42 12.34 -6.62
N THR A 137 -7.35 11.75 -7.81
CA THR A 137 -6.37 12.14 -8.82
C THR A 137 -6.64 13.56 -9.33
N ASP A 138 -5.59 14.36 -9.37
CA ASP A 138 -5.54 15.64 -10.11
C ASP A 138 -5.06 15.43 -11.54
N ALA A 139 -4.05 14.57 -11.70
CA ALA A 139 -3.48 14.26 -12.99
C ALA A 139 -3.15 12.78 -13.12
N VAL A 140 -3.35 12.23 -14.33
CA VAL A 140 -2.94 10.90 -14.73
C VAL A 140 -2.11 11.01 -16.00
N ALA A 141 -0.86 10.54 -15.94
CA ALA A 141 0.01 10.39 -17.10
C ALA A 141 0.06 8.92 -17.51
N ARG A 142 0.04 8.65 -18.84
CA ARG A 142 0.08 7.30 -19.38
C ARG A 142 1.08 7.21 -20.53
N THR A 143 1.81 6.09 -20.58
CA THR A 143 2.59 5.74 -21.77
C THR A 143 1.65 5.31 -22.90
N GLY A 144 2.15 5.29 -24.13
CA GLY A 144 1.35 4.94 -25.31
C GLY A 144 0.79 3.51 -25.31
N THR A 145 1.37 2.61 -24.51
CA THR A 145 0.94 1.20 -24.39
C THR A 145 0.09 0.92 -23.16
N ALA A 146 -0.04 1.90 -22.24
CA ALA A 146 -0.85 1.75 -21.04
C ALA A 146 -2.34 1.67 -21.38
N LYS A 147 -3.08 0.85 -20.61
CA LYS A 147 -4.55 0.77 -20.75
C LYS A 147 -5.19 2.12 -20.46
N PRO A 148 -6.38 2.39 -21.04
CA PRO A 148 -7.14 3.60 -20.74
C PRO A 148 -7.46 3.70 -19.25
N TYR A 149 -6.94 4.75 -18.61
CA TYR A 149 -7.19 5.09 -17.21
C TYR A 149 -7.28 6.61 -17.11
N VAL A 150 -8.28 7.15 -16.42
CA VAL A 150 -8.62 8.57 -16.44
C VAL A 150 -8.51 9.19 -15.05
N ALA A 151 -9.03 8.49 -14.03
CA ALA A 151 -9.07 9.03 -12.67
C ALA A 151 -9.13 7.90 -11.65
N GLY A 152 -8.70 8.19 -10.43
CA GLY A 152 -8.82 7.33 -9.26
C GLY A 152 -9.23 8.10 -8.02
N LYS A 153 -9.90 7.41 -7.12
CA LYS A 153 -10.22 7.86 -5.77
C LYS A 153 -9.76 6.79 -4.80
N ARG A 154 -9.06 7.20 -3.74
CA ARG A 154 -8.61 6.27 -2.70
C ARG A 154 -9.07 6.76 -1.32
N LEU A 155 -9.42 5.82 -0.48
CA LEU A 155 -9.73 6.01 0.93
C LEU A 155 -8.82 5.09 1.75
N TYR A 156 -8.11 5.62 2.72
CA TYR A 156 -7.34 4.86 3.69
C TYR A 156 -7.81 5.19 5.10
N GLY A 157 -7.82 4.20 5.99
CA GLY A 157 -8.16 4.46 7.38
C GLY A 157 -7.85 3.30 8.31
N LEU A 158 -7.57 3.60 9.58
CA LEU A 158 -7.46 2.57 10.60
C LEU A 158 -8.84 2.13 11.06
N VAL A 159 -9.04 0.82 11.10
CA VAL A 159 -10.25 0.15 11.60
C VAL A 159 -9.89 -0.77 12.78
N PRO A 160 -10.81 -1.04 13.71
CA PRO A 160 -10.54 -2.02 14.78
C PRO A 160 -10.19 -3.39 14.21
N ASN A 161 -9.14 -4.03 14.74
CA ASN A 161 -8.84 -5.42 14.40
C ASN A 161 -9.96 -6.32 14.93
N LYS A 162 -10.42 -7.27 14.10
CA LYS A 162 -11.56 -8.14 14.42
C LYS A 162 -11.22 -9.25 15.42
N THR A 163 -9.95 -9.59 15.56
CA THR A 163 -9.50 -10.76 16.34
C THR A 163 -8.61 -10.38 17.52
N LYS A 164 -8.02 -9.18 17.50
CA LYS A 164 -7.11 -8.71 18.54
C LYS A 164 -7.63 -7.38 19.12
N GLU A 165 -8.16 -7.44 20.32
CA GLU A 165 -8.71 -6.28 21.01
C GLU A 165 -7.61 -5.21 21.23
N GLY A 166 -7.94 -3.97 20.92
CA GLY A 166 -7.03 -2.83 21.04
C GLY A 166 -6.09 -2.61 19.86
N GLU A 167 -5.90 -3.59 18.98
CA GLU A 167 -5.14 -3.41 17.75
C GLU A 167 -6.02 -2.80 16.63
N LYS A 168 -5.35 -2.23 15.65
CA LYS A 168 -5.99 -1.63 14.47
C LYS A 168 -5.37 -2.17 13.21
N ASP A 169 -6.21 -2.37 12.20
CA ASP A 169 -5.84 -2.75 10.85
C ASP A 169 -5.91 -1.52 9.94
N LEU A 170 -5.12 -1.50 8.88
CA LEU A 170 -5.23 -0.52 7.82
C LEU A 170 -6.20 -1.01 6.76
N ALA A 171 -7.34 -0.35 6.63
CA ALA A 171 -8.27 -0.59 5.55
C ALA A 171 -8.10 0.44 4.44
N TYR A 172 -8.30 0.01 3.19
CA TYR A 172 -8.42 0.94 2.08
C TYR A 172 -9.47 0.51 1.05
N ALA A 173 -9.94 1.50 0.30
CA ALA A 173 -10.74 1.31 -0.91
C ALA A 173 -10.14 2.14 -2.05
N PHE A 174 -10.25 1.62 -3.26
CA PHE A 174 -9.82 2.27 -4.49
C PHE A 174 -10.89 2.14 -5.56
N ASP A 175 -11.39 3.30 -5.99
CA ASP A 175 -12.29 3.42 -7.13
C ASP A 175 -11.49 3.96 -8.32
N MET A 176 -11.78 3.48 -9.53
CA MET A 176 -11.12 3.97 -10.73
C MET A 176 -12.11 4.24 -11.88
N ALA A 177 -11.75 5.18 -12.73
CA ALA A 177 -12.37 5.42 -14.03
C ALA A 177 -11.41 4.93 -15.11
N ALA A 178 -11.66 3.76 -15.68
CA ALA A 178 -10.79 3.10 -16.64
C ALA A 178 -11.60 2.33 -17.69
N MET A 179 -10.98 2.03 -18.82
CA MET A 179 -11.59 1.19 -19.88
C MET A 179 -12.98 1.69 -20.32
N GLY A 180 -13.22 3.00 -20.30
CA GLY A 180 -14.50 3.61 -20.67
C GLY A 180 -15.57 3.56 -19.57
N GLN A 181 -15.27 3.02 -18.40
CA GLN A 181 -16.17 3.01 -17.26
C GLN A 181 -16.06 4.31 -16.46
N PRO A 182 -17.14 4.79 -15.84
CA PRO A 182 -17.10 5.88 -14.88
C PRO A 182 -16.33 5.46 -13.62
N LEU A 183 -16.16 6.38 -12.67
CA LEU A 183 -15.54 6.07 -11.38
C LEU A 183 -16.33 4.96 -10.68
N THR A 184 -15.72 3.79 -10.58
CA THR A 184 -16.34 2.53 -10.15
C THR A 184 -15.43 1.85 -9.12
N PRO A 185 -15.96 1.27 -8.03
CA PRO A 185 -15.18 0.47 -7.09
C PRO A 185 -14.35 -0.59 -7.78
N HIS A 186 -13.07 -0.70 -7.40
CA HIS A 186 -12.15 -1.64 -8.00
C HIS A 186 -11.44 -2.54 -6.98
N LEU A 187 -10.82 -1.95 -5.95
CA LEU A 187 -10.10 -2.72 -4.93
C LEU A 187 -10.53 -2.29 -3.53
N TRP A 188 -10.54 -3.26 -2.60
CA TRP A 188 -10.62 -2.98 -1.17
C TRP A 188 -9.86 -4.05 -0.40
N ALA A 189 -9.19 -3.66 0.67
CA ALA A 189 -8.43 -4.57 1.51
C ALA A 189 -8.46 -4.15 2.98
N VAL A 190 -8.15 -5.11 3.83
CA VAL A 190 -7.86 -4.92 5.26
C VAL A 190 -6.51 -5.58 5.54
N LEU A 191 -5.56 -4.80 6.00
CA LEU A 191 -4.18 -5.19 6.19
C LEU A 191 -3.81 -5.08 7.66
N GLN A 192 -3.16 -6.10 8.20
CA GLN A 192 -2.64 -6.13 9.57
C GLN A 192 -1.22 -5.58 9.60
N TRP A 193 -0.87 -4.93 10.69
CA TRP A 193 0.50 -4.51 10.88
C TRP A 193 1.41 -5.73 11.09
N ASP A 194 2.47 -5.80 10.29
CA ASP A 194 3.44 -6.87 10.32
C ASP A 194 4.76 -6.33 10.90
N TRP A 195 5.08 -6.81 12.09
CA TRP A 195 6.35 -6.50 12.73
C TRP A 195 7.47 -7.18 11.95
N ILE A 196 8.39 -6.40 11.40
CA ILE A 196 9.66 -6.94 10.92
C ILE A 196 10.59 -6.87 12.14
N ASP A 197 10.91 -8.06 12.70
CA ASP A 197 11.97 -8.19 13.70
C ASP A 197 13.34 -7.90 13.09
#